data_23c8c52403ba0c3bd0b10b5f365860f1
#
_entry.id   23c8c52403ba0c3bd0b10b5f365860f1
#
_cell.length_a   1.000
_cell.length_b   1.000
_cell.length_c   1.000
_cell.angle_alpha   90.00
_cell.angle_beta   90.00
_cell.angle_gamma   90.00
#
_symmetry.space_group_name_H-M   'P 1'
#
loop_
_entity.id
_entity.type
_entity.pdbx_description
1 polymer ?
#
loop_
_entity_poly.entity_id
_entity_poly.type
_entity_poly.pdbx_seq_one_letter_code
_entity_poly.pdbx_strand_id
1 'polypeptide(L)'
;TDELVSMIRKYTPIYFMTHFNHPYEITPEAKIACDRLVEGGIPILNQTVLLRKINSDPLIMKKLMQELLKIRVKPYYIYQCDLSEGIAHFRTPVEKGIEIIEYLRGHTSGLAVPEFVVDMPGGGGKVPLMPNYLLSHSDRKIILRNYKGSIGSYPEPELTDCHCSTADAVASLTFQDQQGVTELFDREDVMLESHAVVGRTH
;
A
#
# COMPACT_ATOMS: atom_id res chain seq x y z
N THR A 1 3.15 -17.15 -22.25
CA THR A 1 3.92 -18.21 -22.93
C THR A 1 5.13 -18.58 -22.08
N ASP A 2 5.65 -19.78 -22.21
CA ASP A 2 6.84 -20.25 -21.50
C ASP A 2 8.09 -19.46 -21.91
N GLU A 3 8.12 -18.95 -23.14
CA GLU A 3 9.16 -18.03 -23.62
C GLU A 3 9.20 -16.74 -22.83
N LEU A 4 8.03 -16.12 -22.53
CA LEU A 4 7.94 -14.92 -21.70
C LEU A 4 8.48 -15.18 -20.30
N VAL A 5 8.07 -16.28 -19.66
CA VAL A 5 8.56 -16.68 -18.33
C VAL A 5 10.08 -16.89 -18.36
N SER A 6 10.59 -17.58 -19.36
CA SER A 6 12.03 -17.84 -19.54
C SER A 6 12.82 -16.54 -19.76
N MET A 7 12.24 -15.59 -20.49
CA MET A 7 12.83 -14.26 -20.71
C MET A 7 12.89 -13.46 -19.42
N ILE A 8 11.77 -13.37 -18.68
CA ILE A 8 11.69 -12.61 -17.42
C ILE A 8 12.69 -13.17 -16.39
N ARG A 9 12.82 -14.49 -16.29
CA ARG A 9 13.76 -15.15 -15.35
C ARG A 9 15.23 -14.76 -15.57
N LYS A 10 15.62 -14.34 -16.77
CA LYS A 10 16.99 -13.87 -17.03
C LYS A 10 17.31 -12.52 -16.36
N TYR A 11 16.27 -11.77 -15.98
CA TYR A 11 16.40 -10.41 -15.43
C TYR A 11 15.87 -10.31 -14.01
N THR A 12 15.90 -11.39 -13.25
CA THR A 12 15.45 -11.39 -11.84
C THR A 12 16.35 -10.51 -10.98
N PRO A 13 15.78 -9.84 -9.94
CA PRO A 13 14.40 -9.94 -9.48
C PRO A 13 13.44 -9.04 -10.28
N ILE A 14 12.34 -9.59 -10.75
CA ILE A 14 11.24 -8.85 -11.40
C ILE A 14 9.93 -9.21 -10.68
N TYR A 15 9.12 -8.19 -10.40
CA TYR A 15 7.76 -8.32 -9.87
C TYR A 15 6.77 -7.98 -10.97
N PHE A 16 5.82 -8.86 -11.21
CA PHE A 16 4.82 -8.65 -12.24
C PHE A 16 3.56 -7.99 -11.65
N MET A 17 3.13 -6.87 -12.24
CA MET A 17 1.96 -6.14 -11.77
C MET A 17 0.79 -6.39 -12.71
N THR A 18 -0.34 -6.83 -12.15
CA THR A 18 -1.62 -6.99 -12.84
C THR A 18 -2.62 -5.90 -12.47
N HIS A 19 -3.66 -5.74 -13.29
CA HIS A 19 -4.76 -4.80 -13.07
C HIS A 19 -6.10 -5.51 -13.15
N PHE A 20 -6.44 -6.31 -12.14
CA PHE A 20 -7.78 -6.83 -11.97
C PHE A 20 -8.62 -5.86 -11.16
N ASN A 21 -9.73 -5.40 -11.70
CA ASN A 21 -10.66 -4.47 -11.06
C ASN A 21 -11.96 -5.15 -10.59
N HIS A 22 -12.28 -6.33 -11.13
CA HIS A 22 -13.50 -7.05 -10.79
C HIS A 22 -13.25 -8.55 -10.72
N PRO A 23 -13.95 -9.32 -9.85
CA PRO A 23 -13.80 -10.78 -9.79
C PRO A 23 -14.02 -11.51 -11.11
N TYR A 24 -14.86 -10.97 -12.00
CA TYR A 24 -15.16 -11.56 -13.31
C TYR A 24 -13.98 -11.52 -14.31
N GLU A 25 -12.96 -10.69 -14.04
CA GLU A 25 -11.75 -10.67 -14.86
C GLU A 25 -10.81 -11.85 -14.54
N ILE A 26 -11.03 -12.53 -13.41
CA ILE A 26 -10.28 -13.72 -13.02
C ILE A 26 -10.87 -14.93 -13.72
N THR A 27 -10.65 -15.02 -15.03
CA THR A 27 -11.09 -16.14 -15.87
C THR A 27 -10.18 -17.36 -15.69
N PRO A 28 -10.59 -18.55 -16.17
CA PRO A 28 -9.72 -19.73 -16.19
C PRO A 28 -8.38 -19.48 -16.91
N GLU A 29 -8.40 -18.71 -18.01
CA GLU A 29 -7.21 -18.35 -18.78
C GLU A 29 -6.29 -17.42 -18.00
N ALA A 30 -6.86 -16.40 -17.32
CA ALA A 30 -6.12 -15.51 -16.45
C ALA A 30 -5.44 -16.29 -15.31
N LYS A 31 -6.15 -17.25 -14.71
CA LYS A 31 -5.60 -18.13 -13.69
C LYS A 31 -4.42 -18.94 -14.23
N ILE A 32 -4.55 -19.59 -15.39
CA ILE A 32 -3.46 -20.35 -16.03
C ILE A 32 -2.26 -19.45 -16.31
N ALA A 33 -2.49 -18.21 -16.76
CA ALA A 33 -1.42 -17.25 -17.02
C ALA A 33 -0.67 -16.89 -15.73
N CYS A 34 -1.40 -16.61 -14.64
CA CYS A 34 -0.80 -16.33 -13.33
C CYS A 34 -0.05 -17.54 -12.77
N ASP A 35 -0.63 -18.74 -12.87
CA ASP A 35 0.02 -19.98 -12.41
C ASP A 35 1.38 -20.18 -13.09
N ARG A 36 1.48 -19.99 -14.41
CA ARG A 36 2.74 -20.09 -15.15
C ARG A 36 3.81 -19.10 -14.67
N LEU A 37 3.43 -17.86 -14.39
CA LEU A 37 4.36 -16.85 -13.87
C LEU A 37 4.87 -17.25 -12.48
N VAL A 38 3.95 -17.62 -11.58
CA VAL A 38 4.30 -18.02 -10.20
C VAL A 38 5.14 -19.28 -10.17
N GLU A 39 4.82 -20.30 -10.99
CA GLU A 39 5.62 -21.51 -11.13
C GLU A 39 6.99 -21.22 -11.75
N GLY A 40 7.08 -20.18 -12.56
CA GLY A 40 8.35 -19.64 -13.04
C GLY A 40 9.16 -18.88 -11.98
N GLY A 41 8.65 -18.73 -10.74
CA GLY A 41 9.31 -18.00 -9.67
C GLY A 41 9.15 -16.48 -9.76
N ILE A 42 8.16 -16.00 -10.52
CA ILE A 42 7.90 -14.56 -10.71
C ILE A 42 6.76 -14.14 -9.77
N PRO A 43 7.03 -13.30 -8.76
CA PRO A 43 5.98 -12.77 -7.88
C PRO A 43 4.98 -11.91 -8.65
N ILE A 44 3.69 -12.08 -8.33
CA ILE A 44 2.62 -11.31 -8.95
C ILE A 44 1.87 -10.49 -7.89
N LEU A 45 1.72 -9.21 -8.19
CA LEU A 45 0.93 -8.28 -7.38
C LEU A 45 -0.20 -7.70 -8.23
N ASN A 46 -1.26 -7.25 -7.58
CA ASN A 46 -2.38 -6.61 -8.27
C ASN A 46 -2.61 -5.19 -7.80
N GLN A 47 -2.83 -4.31 -8.76
CA GLN A 47 -3.32 -2.96 -8.57
C GLN A 47 -4.78 -2.91 -9.02
N THR A 48 -5.65 -2.34 -8.19
CA THR A 48 -7.08 -2.18 -8.49
C THR A 48 -7.43 -0.71 -8.47
N VAL A 49 -8.17 -0.22 -9.44
CA VAL A 49 -8.75 1.13 -9.38
C VAL A 49 -10.15 1.04 -8.78
N LEU A 50 -10.45 1.91 -7.81
CA LEU A 50 -11.78 2.00 -7.21
C LEU A 50 -12.74 2.70 -8.17
N LEU A 51 -13.69 1.95 -8.70
CA LEU A 51 -14.62 2.38 -9.74
C LEU A 51 -16.06 2.33 -9.24
N ARG A 52 -16.73 3.47 -9.28
CA ARG A 52 -18.14 3.60 -8.92
C ARG A 52 -19.01 2.64 -9.76
N LYS A 53 -19.92 1.93 -9.10
CA LYS A 53 -20.84 0.94 -9.69
C LYS A 53 -20.18 -0.33 -10.26
N ILE A 54 -18.87 -0.44 -10.22
CA ILE A 54 -18.14 -1.62 -10.68
C ILE A 54 -17.66 -2.45 -9.49
N ASN A 55 -16.83 -1.86 -8.64
CA ASN A 55 -16.21 -2.53 -7.49
C ASN A 55 -16.27 -1.71 -6.20
N SER A 56 -17.08 -0.67 -6.16
CA SER A 56 -17.21 0.20 -4.98
C SER A 56 -18.09 -0.40 -3.85
N ASP A 57 -18.59 -1.62 -4.02
CA ASP A 57 -19.22 -2.39 -2.96
C ASP A 57 -18.16 -3.17 -2.17
N PRO A 58 -18.13 -3.07 -0.82
CA PRO A 58 -17.15 -3.78 0.01
C PRO A 58 -17.18 -5.31 -0.17
N LEU A 59 -18.35 -5.91 -0.48
CA LEU A 59 -18.48 -7.34 -0.72
C LEU A 59 -17.83 -7.75 -2.05
N ILE A 60 -18.01 -6.96 -3.10
CA ILE A 60 -17.37 -7.19 -4.40
C ILE A 60 -15.86 -7.07 -4.26
N MET A 61 -15.39 -6.02 -3.59
CA MET A 61 -13.97 -5.82 -3.35
C MET A 61 -13.37 -6.96 -2.52
N LYS A 62 -14.04 -7.37 -1.43
CA LYS A 62 -13.62 -8.53 -0.64
C LYS A 62 -13.49 -9.78 -1.51
N LYS A 63 -14.49 -10.04 -2.35
CA LYS A 63 -14.46 -11.20 -3.26
C LYS A 63 -13.27 -11.11 -4.20
N LEU A 64 -13.02 -9.95 -4.83
CA LEU A 64 -11.86 -9.74 -5.69
C LEU A 64 -10.55 -10.07 -4.96
N MET A 65 -10.34 -9.49 -3.77
CA MET A 65 -9.11 -9.71 -3.00
C MET A 65 -8.90 -11.18 -2.63
N GLN A 66 -9.98 -11.89 -2.29
CA GLN A 66 -9.91 -13.32 -1.98
C GLN A 66 -9.65 -14.19 -3.21
N GLU A 67 -10.28 -13.87 -4.35
CA GLU A 67 -10.03 -14.61 -5.61
C GLU A 67 -8.60 -14.39 -6.12
N LEU A 68 -8.04 -13.17 -5.97
CA LEU A 68 -6.64 -12.91 -6.29
C LEU A 68 -5.69 -13.80 -5.49
N LEU A 69 -5.90 -13.94 -4.18
CA LEU A 69 -5.07 -14.82 -3.35
C LEU A 69 -5.16 -16.30 -3.77
N LYS A 70 -6.33 -16.76 -4.20
CA LYS A 70 -6.50 -18.13 -4.67
C LYS A 70 -5.67 -18.45 -5.92
N ILE A 71 -5.40 -17.43 -6.74
CA ILE A 71 -4.53 -17.54 -7.92
C ILE A 71 -3.10 -17.06 -7.63
N ARG A 72 -2.72 -16.97 -6.35
CA ARG A 72 -1.38 -16.57 -5.87
C ARG A 72 -0.94 -15.18 -6.33
N VAL A 73 -1.91 -14.28 -6.56
CA VAL A 73 -1.68 -12.87 -6.84
C VAL A 73 -1.90 -12.06 -5.56
N LYS A 74 -0.89 -11.31 -5.11
CA LYS A 74 -0.99 -10.49 -3.89
C LYS A 74 -1.71 -9.17 -4.20
N PRO A 75 -2.85 -8.86 -3.55
CA PRO A 75 -3.41 -7.51 -3.56
C PRO A 75 -2.38 -6.51 -3.03
N TYR A 76 -2.07 -5.48 -3.82
CA TYR A 76 -1.03 -4.52 -3.49
C TYR A 76 -1.61 -3.13 -3.25
N TYR A 77 -2.26 -2.54 -4.25
CA TYR A 77 -2.91 -1.24 -4.12
C TYR A 77 -4.39 -1.28 -4.53
N ILE A 78 -5.19 -0.44 -3.87
CA ILE A 78 -6.43 0.12 -4.42
C ILE A 78 -6.15 1.60 -4.67
N TYR A 79 -6.26 2.03 -5.94
CA TYR A 79 -6.13 3.43 -6.32
C TYR A 79 -7.48 4.14 -6.26
N GLN A 80 -7.51 5.32 -5.67
CA GLN A 80 -8.60 6.26 -5.95
C GLN A 80 -8.60 6.57 -7.45
N CYS A 81 -9.77 6.55 -8.08
CA CYS A 81 -9.88 6.90 -9.50
C CYS A 81 -9.41 8.34 -9.75
N ASP A 82 -8.52 8.52 -10.72
CA ASP A 82 -7.88 9.79 -11.06
C ASP A 82 -8.85 10.89 -11.53
N LEU A 83 -8.31 12.12 -11.58
CA LEU A 83 -9.01 13.32 -12.07
C LEU A 83 -8.94 13.46 -13.60
N SER A 84 -8.92 12.36 -14.35
CA SER A 84 -8.83 12.37 -15.80
C SER A 84 -10.16 12.76 -16.47
N GLU A 85 -10.08 13.36 -17.65
CA GLU A 85 -11.27 13.68 -18.44
C GLU A 85 -12.03 12.43 -18.86
N GLY A 86 -13.34 12.52 -18.91
CA GLY A 86 -14.23 11.45 -19.38
C GLY A 86 -14.55 10.37 -18.36
N ILE A 87 -13.80 10.23 -17.25
CA ILE A 87 -13.99 9.17 -16.26
C ILE A 87 -14.67 9.62 -14.96
N ALA A 88 -15.12 10.86 -14.88
CA ALA A 88 -15.74 11.40 -13.67
C ALA A 88 -16.93 10.57 -13.13
N HIS A 89 -17.66 9.90 -14.01
CA HIS A 89 -18.79 9.03 -13.66
C HIS A 89 -18.38 7.75 -12.92
N PHE A 90 -17.11 7.34 -13.00
CA PHE A 90 -16.54 6.20 -12.25
C PHE A 90 -15.94 6.62 -10.90
N ARG A 91 -15.82 7.90 -10.61
CA ARG A 91 -15.21 8.35 -9.37
C ARG A 91 -16.12 8.13 -8.18
N THR A 92 -15.51 7.76 -7.06
CA THR A 92 -16.16 7.65 -5.75
C THR A 92 -15.62 8.74 -4.82
N PRO A 93 -16.36 9.10 -3.74
CA PRO A 93 -15.76 9.79 -2.62
C PRO A 93 -14.59 8.99 -2.03
N VAL A 94 -13.58 9.67 -1.50
CA VAL A 94 -12.40 9.05 -0.87
C VAL A 94 -12.80 8.18 0.32
N GLU A 95 -13.80 8.64 1.10
CA GLU A 95 -14.35 7.91 2.24
C GLU A 95 -14.79 6.49 1.88
N LYS A 96 -15.24 6.27 0.63
CA LYS A 96 -15.64 4.94 0.16
C LYS A 96 -14.45 3.97 0.11
N GLY A 97 -13.26 4.44 -0.27
CA GLY A 97 -12.03 3.64 -0.23
C GLY A 97 -11.62 3.30 1.21
N ILE A 98 -11.71 4.26 2.12
CA ILE A 98 -11.43 4.05 3.55
C ILE A 98 -12.42 3.05 4.16
N GLU A 99 -13.72 3.17 3.87
CA GLU A 99 -14.76 2.22 4.29
C GLU A 99 -14.45 0.79 3.82
N ILE A 100 -14.05 0.64 2.55
CA ILE A 100 -13.68 -0.66 1.98
C ILE A 100 -12.49 -1.26 2.72
N ILE A 101 -11.43 -0.49 2.98
CA ILE A 101 -10.26 -0.98 3.73
C ILE A 101 -10.66 -1.40 5.15
N GLU A 102 -11.49 -0.60 5.83
CA GLU A 102 -11.97 -0.94 7.17
C GLU A 102 -12.79 -2.24 7.16
N TYR A 103 -13.66 -2.39 6.17
CA TYR A 103 -14.43 -3.62 5.98
C TYR A 103 -13.51 -4.83 5.73
N LEU A 104 -12.54 -4.71 4.83
CA LEU A 104 -11.59 -5.79 4.53
C LEU A 104 -10.82 -6.24 5.76
N ARG A 105 -10.33 -5.30 6.59
CA ARG A 105 -9.59 -5.61 7.83
C ARG A 105 -10.40 -6.44 8.81
N GLY A 106 -11.69 -6.26 8.87
CA GLY A 106 -12.56 -7.01 9.76
C GLY A 106 -13.05 -8.35 9.22
N HIS A 107 -12.96 -8.60 7.91
CA HIS A 107 -13.69 -9.69 7.26
C HIS A 107 -12.86 -10.57 6.31
N THR A 108 -11.54 -10.39 6.27
CA THR A 108 -10.65 -11.23 5.49
C THR A 108 -9.25 -11.30 6.11
N SER A 109 -8.37 -12.14 5.53
CA SER A 109 -6.97 -12.23 5.93
C SER A 109 -6.22 -10.92 5.67
N GLY A 110 -5.25 -10.57 6.53
CA GLY A 110 -4.37 -9.42 6.29
C GLY A 110 -3.64 -9.48 4.95
N LEU A 111 -3.37 -10.67 4.40
CA LEU A 111 -2.80 -10.83 3.05
C LEU A 111 -3.74 -10.33 1.96
N ALA A 112 -5.05 -10.32 2.19
CA ALA A 112 -6.08 -9.85 1.27
C ALA A 112 -6.41 -8.36 1.44
N VAL A 113 -5.72 -7.64 2.32
CA VAL A 113 -5.94 -6.20 2.54
C VAL A 113 -4.83 -5.44 1.82
N PRO A 114 -5.15 -4.76 0.70
CA PRO A 114 -4.21 -3.87 0.00
C PRO A 114 -4.08 -2.53 0.72
N GLU A 115 -3.17 -1.70 0.27
CA GLU A 115 -3.08 -0.30 0.64
C GLU A 115 -3.99 0.54 -0.27
N PHE A 116 -4.82 1.40 0.32
CA PHE A 116 -5.62 2.36 -0.44
C PHE A 116 -4.84 3.66 -0.59
N VAL A 117 -4.65 4.11 -1.82
CA VAL A 117 -3.80 5.27 -2.13
C VAL A 117 -4.52 6.25 -3.05
N VAL A 118 -4.18 7.53 -2.87
CA VAL A 118 -4.57 8.62 -3.77
C VAL A 118 -3.30 9.19 -4.40
N ASP A 119 -3.27 9.27 -5.71
CA ASP A 119 -2.22 10.00 -6.42
C ASP A 119 -2.52 11.50 -6.29
N MET A 120 -1.71 12.19 -5.49
CA MET A 120 -1.93 13.60 -5.17
C MET A 120 -1.62 14.47 -6.40
N PRO A 121 -2.56 15.34 -6.83
CA PRO A 121 -2.33 16.26 -7.93
C PRO A 121 -1.08 17.14 -7.73
N GLY A 122 -0.47 17.56 -8.83
CA GLY A 122 0.72 18.41 -8.78
C GLY A 122 2.02 17.68 -8.47
N GLY A 123 2.06 16.36 -8.64
CA GLY A 123 3.29 15.58 -8.45
C GLY A 123 3.57 15.21 -6.99
N GLY A 124 2.56 15.31 -6.11
CA GLY A 124 2.69 15.01 -4.69
C GLY A 124 2.83 13.51 -4.34
N GLY A 125 2.87 12.63 -5.34
CA GLY A 125 3.07 11.19 -5.16
C GLY A 125 1.86 10.44 -4.61
N LYS A 126 2.07 9.19 -4.26
CA LYS A 126 1.05 8.31 -3.69
C LYS A 126 0.89 8.56 -2.20
N VAL A 127 -0.31 8.98 -1.80
CA VAL A 127 -0.65 9.21 -0.40
C VAL A 127 -1.53 8.06 0.10
N PRO A 128 -1.04 7.22 1.04
CA PRO A 128 -1.83 6.17 1.62
C PRO A 128 -2.89 6.73 2.56
N LEU A 129 -4.13 6.27 2.41
CA LEU A 129 -5.26 6.65 3.24
C LEU A 129 -5.83 5.43 3.96
N MET A 130 -5.89 5.53 5.27
CA MET A 130 -6.31 4.43 6.14
C MET A 130 -7.41 4.88 7.08
N PRO A 131 -8.25 3.95 7.58
CA PRO A 131 -9.14 4.25 8.70
C PRO A 131 -8.35 4.76 9.90
N ASN A 132 -8.86 5.79 10.56
CA ASN A 132 -8.22 6.29 11.79
C ASN A 132 -8.55 5.36 12.96
N TYR A 133 -7.58 4.53 13.34
CA TYR A 133 -7.69 3.64 14.49
C TYR A 133 -7.07 4.22 15.76
N LEU A 134 -6.16 5.17 15.66
CA LEU A 134 -5.59 5.89 16.79
C LEU A 134 -6.47 7.12 17.08
N LEU A 135 -7.14 7.13 18.24
CA LEU A 135 -8.04 8.20 18.64
C LEU A 135 -7.35 9.25 19.52
N SER A 136 -6.43 8.81 20.38
CA SER A 136 -5.68 9.69 21.27
C SER A 136 -4.37 9.04 21.67
N HIS A 137 -3.37 9.88 21.92
CA HIS A 137 -2.03 9.48 22.35
C HIS A 137 -1.59 10.32 23.54
N SER A 138 -0.98 9.67 24.52
CA SER A 138 -0.30 10.31 25.67
C SER A 138 0.94 9.49 26.04
N ASP A 139 1.82 10.03 26.87
CA ASP A 139 3.05 9.34 27.32
C ASP A 139 2.80 8.04 28.10
N ARG A 140 1.58 7.82 28.58
CA ARG A 140 1.24 6.67 29.41
C ARG A 140 0.31 5.68 28.75
N LYS A 141 -0.47 6.10 27.76
CA LYS A 141 -1.44 5.25 27.09
C LYS A 141 -1.88 5.84 25.76
N ILE A 142 -2.27 4.97 24.85
CA ILE A 142 -3.00 5.30 23.63
C ILE A 142 -4.44 4.80 23.71
N ILE A 143 -5.33 5.51 23.03
CA ILE A 143 -6.73 5.12 22.87
C ILE A 143 -6.92 4.70 21.41
N LEU A 144 -7.40 3.48 21.22
CA LEU A 144 -7.59 2.88 19.91
C LEU A 144 -9.06 2.54 19.69
N ARG A 145 -9.50 2.54 18.45
CA ARG A 145 -10.73 1.87 18.02
C ARG A 145 -10.42 0.71 17.07
N ASN A 146 -11.23 -0.31 17.07
CA ASN A 146 -11.15 -1.37 16.07
C ASN A 146 -12.12 -1.13 14.89
N TYR A 147 -12.14 -2.05 13.92
CA TYR A 147 -13.02 -1.99 12.75
C TYR A 147 -14.53 -2.06 13.09
N LYS A 148 -14.90 -2.51 14.31
CA LYS A 148 -16.28 -2.52 14.81
C LYS A 148 -16.66 -1.23 15.54
N GLY A 149 -15.73 -0.29 15.70
CA GLY A 149 -15.92 0.91 16.49
C GLY A 149 -15.73 0.71 18.00
N SER A 150 -15.37 -0.48 18.47
CA SER A 150 -15.07 -0.70 19.90
C SER A 150 -13.79 0.05 20.27
N ILE A 151 -13.87 0.79 21.38
CA ILE A 151 -12.77 1.62 21.88
C ILE A 151 -12.05 0.85 23.00
N GLY A 152 -10.71 0.86 22.94
CA GLY A 152 -9.85 0.26 23.96
C GLY A 152 -8.68 1.16 24.29
N SER A 153 -8.09 0.95 25.46
CA SER A 153 -6.86 1.65 25.87
C SER A 153 -5.71 0.63 25.88
N TYR A 154 -4.56 1.04 25.39
CA TYR A 154 -3.32 0.28 25.41
C TYR A 154 -2.28 1.08 26.21
N PRO A 155 -1.70 0.51 27.30
CA PRO A 155 -0.69 1.19 28.11
C PRO A 155 0.63 1.27 27.34
N GLU A 156 1.27 2.44 27.40
CA GLU A 156 2.63 2.63 26.93
C GLU A 156 3.63 2.24 28.04
N PRO A 157 4.80 1.70 27.67
CA PRO A 157 5.86 1.43 28.65
C PRO A 157 6.37 2.74 29.25
N GLU A 158 6.76 2.69 30.52
CA GLU A 158 7.54 3.79 31.10
C GLU A 158 8.90 3.82 30.39
N LEU A 159 9.18 4.91 29.68
CA LEU A 159 10.47 5.13 29.01
C LEU A 159 11.52 5.49 30.09
N THR A 160 11.97 4.50 30.81
CA THR A 160 13.20 4.61 31.59
C THR A 160 14.37 4.37 30.64
N ASP A 161 15.05 5.43 30.24
CA ASP A 161 16.34 5.44 29.54
C ASP A 161 16.43 4.52 28.32
N CYS A 162 15.58 4.74 27.32
CA CYS A 162 15.83 4.19 25.99
C CYS A 162 16.96 5.00 25.32
N HIS A 163 18.21 4.71 25.70
CA HIS A 163 19.43 5.19 25.03
C HIS A 163 19.65 4.44 23.70
N CYS A 164 18.60 4.26 22.89
CA CYS A 164 18.79 3.91 21.51
C CYS A 164 19.07 5.20 20.74
N SER A 165 20.31 5.69 20.82
CA SER A 165 20.69 6.78 19.94
C SER A 165 20.65 6.22 18.50
N THR A 166 20.04 6.98 17.60
CA THR A 166 20.05 6.63 16.15
C THR A 166 21.49 6.46 15.65
N ALA A 167 22.46 7.14 16.26
CA ALA A 167 23.88 7.00 15.98
C ALA A 167 24.41 5.58 16.28
N ASP A 168 24.02 4.97 17.41
CA ASP A 168 24.48 3.63 17.77
C ASP A 168 23.83 2.55 16.89
N ALA A 169 22.57 2.74 16.49
CA ALA A 169 21.88 1.84 15.56
C ALA A 169 22.49 1.90 14.15
N VAL A 170 22.87 3.10 13.69
CA VAL A 170 23.51 3.30 12.36
C VAL A 170 24.95 2.79 12.38
N ALA A 171 25.71 2.96 13.46
CA ALA A 171 27.07 2.46 13.59
C ALA A 171 27.17 0.93 13.54
N SER A 172 26.09 0.21 13.89
CA SER A 172 26.04 -1.25 13.79
C SER A 172 25.72 -1.77 12.39
N LEU A 173 25.30 -0.91 11.45
CA LEU A 173 24.98 -1.28 10.08
C LEU A 173 26.24 -1.15 9.21
N THR A 174 26.98 -2.26 9.05
CA THR A 174 28.11 -2.35 8.13
C THR A 174 27.61 -2.51 6.69
N PHE A 175 27.10 -1.44 6.08
CA PHE A 175 26.87 -1.41 4.63
C PHE A 175 28.16 -0.93 3.94
N GLN A 176 28.61 -1.67 2.93
CA GLN A 176 29.80 -1.32 2.14
C GLN A 176 29.62 -0.08 1.24
N ASP A 177 28.42 0.51 1.19
CA ASP A 177 28.08 1.73 0.44
C ASP A 177 27.36 2.76 1.33
N GLN A 178 28.04 3.30 2.32
CA GLN A 178 27.43 4.23 3.29
C GLN A 178 27.51 5.71 2.86
N GLN A 179 28.15 6.06 1.75
CA GLN A 179 28.36 7.48 1.41
C GLN A 179 27.05 8.27 1.23
N GLY A 180 25.97 7.67 0.71
CA GLY A 180 24.69 8.35 0.51
C GLY A 180 23.84 8.50 1.76
N VAL A 181 23.89 7.55 2.70
CA VAL A 181 23.02 7.55 3.89
C VAL A 181 23.61 8.40 5.01
N THR A 182 24.92 8.41 5.18
CA THR A 182 25.62 9.24 6.19
C THR A 182 25.50 10.72 5.85
N GLU A 183 25.59 11.11 4.56
CA GLU A 183 25.36 12.50 4.13
C GLU A 183 23.94 12.99 4.41
N LEU A 184 22.93 12.10 4.39
CA LEU A 184 21.53 12.43 4.71
C LEU A 184 21.32 12.74 6.20
N PHE A 185 22.10 12.11 7.10
CA PHE A 185 22.00 12.35 8.55
C PHE A 185 22.85 13.54 9.03
N ASP A 186 23.93 13.87 8.31
CA ASP A 186 24.81 14.99 8.65
C ASP A 186 24.34 16.36 8.09
N ARG A 187 23.32 16.36 7.21
CA ARG A 187 22.74 17.60 6.67
C ARG A 187 21.55 18.05 7.50
N GLU A 188 21.76 19.01 8.38
CA GLU A 188 20.67 19.77 9.03
C GLU A 188 19.73 20.47 8.00
N ASP A 189 20.16 20.60 6.74
CA ASP A 189 19.46 21.31 5.66
C ASP A 189 18.40 20.48 4.91
N VAL A 190 18.29 19.16 5.13
CA VAL A 190 17.35 18.28 4.40
C VAL A 190 15.89 18.64 4.70
N MET A 191 15.60 19.21 5.86
CA MET A 191 14.25 19.66 6.22
C MET A 191 13.85 20.98 5.55
N LEU A 192 14.81 21.79 5.09
CA LEU A 192 14.54 23.08 4.45
C LEU A 192 14.23 22.96 2.95
N GLU A 193 14.81 21.99 2.24
CA GLU A 193 14.54 21.79 0.82
C GLU A 193 13.12 21.27 0.54
N SER A 194 12.52 20.52 1.43
CA SER A 194 11.11 20.08 1.28
C SER A 194 10.10 21.24 1.30
N HIS A 195 10.45 22.38 1.91
CA HIS A 195 9.63 23.59 1.92
C HIS A 195 9.86 24.51 0.72
N ALA A 196 11.00 24.40 0.04
CA ALA A 196 11.33 25.24 -1.10
C ALA A 196 10.61 24.82 -2.40
N VAL A 197 10.13 23.59 -2.49
CA VAL A 197 9.43 23.06 -3.71
C VAL A 197 7.98 23.55 -3.80
N VAL A 198 7.38 24.05 -2.70
CA VAL A 198 5.99 24.54 -2.69
C VAL A 198 5.85 25.98 -3.22
N GLY A 199 6.94 26.67 -3.51
CA GLY A 199 6.95 28.10 -3.85
C GLY A 199 7.18 28.48 -5.31
N ARG A 200 7.11 27.57 -6.30
CA ARG A 200 7.25 27.92 -7.72
C ARG A 200 5.97 27.63 -8.50
N THR A 201 4.99 28.53 -8.33
CA THR A 201 3.97 28.78 -9.35
C THR A 201 4.56 29.74 -10.40
N HIS A 202 4.66 29.26 -11.62
CA HIS A 202 4.55 30.07 -12.83
C HIS A 202 3.58 29.40 -13.78
#